data_574ddcf46102c6e456fa751672f83d36
#
_entry.id   574ddcf46102c6e456fa751672f83d36
#
_cell.length_a   1.000
_cell.length_b   1.000
_cell.length_c   1.000
_cell.angle_alpha   90.00
_cell.angle_beta   90.00
_cell.angle_gamma   90.00
#
_symmetry.space_group_name_H-M   'P 1'
#
loop_
_entity.id
_entity.type
_entity.pdbx_description
1 polymer ?
#
loop_
_entity_poly.entity_id
_entity_poly.type
_entity_poly.pdbx_seq_one_letter_code
_entity_poly.pdbx_strand_id
1 'polypeptide(L)'
;YTVYKYDEDVHHMTLELLEDMEGELGKSLIGDRELVERLGAHLNLMFDRMHLGTMADCSNLGQLKQEYPQIYKIIEKNIDAFSKRHSLFISEGERGYIIIHILASLVEQEEENQRIRAALLCMSGIGTSRMLAQRVKKRFPRIEIVKICSAADFQEETMLADDIDLILSTVKTEPLSIPVLFISPM
;
A
#
# COMPACT_ATOMS: atom_id res chain seq x y z
N TYR A 1 -31.49 18.48 8.77
CA TYR A 1 -30.90 17.11 8.68
C TYR A 1 -30.78 16.75 7.21
N THR A 2 -29.58 16.82 6.66
CA THR A 2 -29.33 16.40 5.29
C THR A 2 -29.26 14.87 5.30
N VAL A 3 -30.24 14.21 4.69
CA VAL A 3 -30.14 12.76 4.44
C VAL A 3 -29.20 12.59 3.27
N TYR A 4 -27.98 12.15 3.54
CA TYR A 4 -27.03 11.81 2.48
C TYR A 4 -27.56 10.62 1.70
N LYS A 5 -27.67 10.75 0.38
CA LYS A 5 -27.97 9.65 -0.54
C LYS A 5 -26.75 8.75 -0.60
N TYR A 6 -26.89 7.55 -0.11
CA TYR A 6 -25.88 6.65 0.42
C TYR A 6 -24.71 6.24 -0.48
N ASP A 7 -24.70 6.44 -1.78
CA ASP A 7 -23.59 5.94 -2.61
C ASP A 7 -22.76 7.03 -3.29
N GLU A 8 -23.37 7.98 -3.96
CA GLU A 8 -22.63 8.98 -4.73
C GLU A 8 -22.07 10.10 -3.84
N ASP A 9 -22.83 10.56 -2.85
CA ASP A 9 -22.44 11.68 -1.99
C ASP A 9 -21.27 11.27 -1.06
N VAL A 10 -21.32 10.05 -0.48
CA VAL A 10 -20.23 9.56 0.40
C VAL A 10 -18.98 9.25 -0.39
N HIS A 11 -19.11 8.72 -1.59
CA HIS A 11 -17.94 8.51 -2.47
C HIS A 11 -17.27 9.84 -2.81
N HIS A 12 -18.04 10.86 -3.16
CA HIS A 12 -17.50 12.20 -3.42
C HIS A 12 -16.81 12.79 -2.19
N MET A 13 -17.43 12.68 -1.00
CA MET A 13 -16.85 13.14 0.26
C MET A 13 -15.56 12.38 0.61
N THR A 14 -15.49 11.10 0.29
CA THR A 14 -14.28 10.28 0.47
C THR A 14 -13.14 10.81 -0.39
N LEU A 15 -13.40 11.03 -1.67
CA LEU A 15 -12.40 11.56 -2.60
C LEU A 15 -11.94 12.97 -2.18
N GLU A 16 -12.86 13.84 -1.82
CA GLU A 16 -12.55 15.19 -1.33
C GLU A 16 -11.63 15.17 -0.10
N LEU A 17 -11.94 14.31 0.89
CA LEU A 17 -11.10 14.17 2.09
C LEU A 17 -9.69 13.67 1.75
N LEU A 18 -9.56 12.72 0.81
CA LEU A 18 -8.27 12.19 0.39
C LEU A 18 -7.49 13.19 -0.46
N GLU A 19 -8.14 13.94 -1.35
CA GLU A 19 -7.54 14.97 -2.19
C GLU A 19 -6.88 16.07 -1.37
N ASP A 20 -7.57 16.53 -0.33
CA ASP A 20 -7.04 17.54 0.60
C ASP A 20 -5.70 17.10 1.25
N MET A 21 -5.46 15.80 1.39
CA MET A 21 -4.28 15.24 2.06
C MET A 21 -3.12 14.92 1.11
N GLU A 22 -3.40 14.56 -0.16
CA GLU A 22 -2.37 14.12 -1.12
C GLU A 22 -1.21 15.10 -1.26
N GLY A 23 -1.53 16.38 -1.37
CA GLY A 23 -0.52 17.43 -1.56
C GLY A 23 0.42 17.59 -0.37
N GLU A 24 -0.05 17.38 0.85
CA GLU A 24 0.74 17.50 2.08
C GLU A 24 1.52 16.22 2.40
N LEU A 25 0.97 15.05 2.04
CA LEU A 25 1.58 13.75 2.28
C LEU A 25 2.57 13.34 1.18
N GLY A 26 2.46 13.94 -0.01
CA GLY A 26 3.30 13.60 -1.16
C GLY A 26 3.10 12.17 -1.67
N LYS A 27 1.92 11.60 -1.43
CA LYS A 27 1.54 10.23 -1.78
C LYS A 27 0.18 10.24 -2.49
N SER A 28 -0.01 9.35 -3.46
CA SER A 28 -1.32 9.21 -4.11
C SER A 28 -2.27 8.40 -3.22
N LEU A 29 -3.33 9.05 -2.75
CA LEU A 29 -4.38 8.44 -1.95
C LEU A 29 -5.63 8.15 -2.80
N ILE A 30 -5.98 9.04 -3.72
CA ILE A 30 -7.12 8.87 -4.63
C ILE A 30 -6.85 7.73 -5.62
N GLY A 31 -5.60 7.55 -6.03
CA GLY A 31 -5.16 6.45 -6.89
C GLY A 31 -5.22 5.08 -6.22
N ASP A 32 -5.23 5.03 -4.90
CA ASP A 32 -5.40 3.80 -4.12
C ASP A 32 -6.89 3.43 -4.05
N ARG A 33 -7.31 2.60 -4.99
CA ARG A 33 -8.69 2.16 -5.11
C ARG A 33 -9.18 1.40 -3.88
N GLU A 34 -8.32 0.62 -3.26
CA GLU A 34 -8.66 -0.14 -2.06
C GLU A 34 -8.87 0.77 -0.85
N LEU A 35 -8.02 1.80 -0.69
CA LEU A 35 -8.22 2.84 0.32
C LEU A 35 -9.55 3.56 0.12
N VAL A 36 -9.86 4.00 -1.10
CA VAL A 36 -11.11 4.71 -1.42
C VAL A 36 -12.33 3.86 -1.07
N GLU A 37 -12.33 2.57 -1.43
CA GLU A 37 -13.41 1.64 -1.12
C GLU A 37 -13.55 1.39 0.40
N ARG A 38 -12.44 1.12 1.10
CA ARG A 38 -12.43 0.87 2.56
C ARG A 38 -12.85 2.10 3.36
N LEU A 39 -12.31 3.27 3.02
CA LEU A 39 -12.64 4.52 3.70
C LEU A 39 -14.07 4.96 3.41
N GLY A 40 -14.54 4.82 2.18
CA GLY A 40 -15.92 5.11 1.82
C GLY A 40 -16.93 4.25 2.59
N ALA A 41 -16.66 2.94 2.70
CA ALA A 41 -17.48 2.05 3.52
C ALA A 41 -17.46 2.45 5.00
N HIS A 42 -16.31 2.89 5.54
CA HIS A 42 -16.21 3.39 6.91
C HIS A 42 -17.02 4.69 7.10
N LEU A 43 -16.91 5.65 6.18
CA LEU A 43 -17.68 6.90 6.25
C LEU A 43 -19.19 6.64 6.18
N ASN A 44 -19.66 5.70 5.37
CA ASN A 44 -21.05 5.29 5.36
C ASN A 44 -21.51 4.83 6.77
N LEU A 45 -20.76 3.93 7.39
CA LEU A 45 -21.04 3.45 8.75
C LEU A 45 -20.95 4.56 9.81
N MET A 46 -20.03 5.50 9.64
CA MET A 46 -19.91 6.68 10.50
C MET A 46 -21.19 7.54 10.41
N PHE A 47 -21.70 7.82 9.22
CA PHE A 47 -22.94 8.57 9.04
C PHE A 47 -24.15 7.86 9.66
N ASP A 48 -24.22 6.53 9.54
CA ASP A 48 -25.25 5.73 10.20
C ASP A 48 -25.20 5.88 11.72
N ARG A 49 -24.01 5.75 12.31
CA ARG A 49 -23.83 5.94 13.75
C ARG A 49 -24.19 7.35 14.20
N MET A 50 -23.83 8.37 13.42
CA MET A 50 -24.22 9.75 13.71
C MET A 50 -25.75 9.93 13.71
N HIS A 51 -26.47 9.31 12.78
CA HIS A 51 -27.93 9.35 12.75
C HIS A 51 -28.55 8.62 13.95
N LEU A 52 -27.95 7.53 14.39
CA LEU A 52 -28.41 6.75 15.53
C LEU A 52 -27.98 7.34 16.89
N GLY A 53 -27.17 8.42 16.89
CA GLY A 53 -26.61 9.01 18.11
C GLY A 53 -25.62 8.10 18.85
N THR A 54 -25.00 7.17 18.13
CA THR A 54 -23.94 6.28 18.64
C THR A 54 -22.57 6.78 18.22
N MET A 55 -21.51 6.35 18.91
CA MET A 55 -20.14 6.74 18.62
C MET A 55 -19.26 5.48 18.52
N ALA A 56 -18.26 5.54 17.64
CA ALA A 56 -17.21 4.54 17.62
C ALA A 56 -16.18 4.82 18.72
N ASP A 57 -15.58 3.77 19.23
CA ASP A 57 -14.43 3.84 20.13
C ASP A 57 -13.19 3.27 19.42
N CYS A 58 -12.07 4.01 19.49
CA CYS A 58 -10.79 3.60 18.92
C CYS A 58 -9.70 3.69 19.99
N SER A 59 -9.37 2.57 20.59
CA SER A 59 -8.48 2.49 21.75
C SER A 59 -6.97 2.70 21.43
N ASN A 60 -6.55 2.66 20.17
CA ASN A 60 -5.11 2.61 19.79
C ASN A 60 -4.54 3.95 19.29
N LEU A 61 -5.29 5.05 19.36
CA LEU A 61 -4.88 6.36 18.84
C LEU A 61 -3.58 6.89 19.44
N GLY A 62 -3.37 6.67 20.74
CA GLY A 62 -2.17 7.13 21.42
C GLY A 62 -0.88 6.51 20.88
N GLN A 63 -0.93 5.24 20.52
CA GLN A 63 0.20 4.53 19.94
C GLN A 63 0.49 5.04 18.53
N LEU A 64 -0.52 5.17 17.66
CA LEU A 64 -0.36 5.68 16.30
C LEU A 64 0.21 7.11 16.27
N LYS A 65 -0.22 7.95 17.17
CA LYS A 65 0.30 9.33 17.33
C LYS A 65 1.78 9.36 17.71
N GLN A 66 2.25 8.42 18.50
CA GLN A 66 3.66 8.30 18.88
C GLN A 66 4.51 7.71 17.74
N GLU A 67 3.98 6.75 17.02
CA GLU A 67 4.69 6.05 15.95
C GLU A 67 4.78 6.87 14.66
N TYR A 68 3.71 7.62 14.32
CA TYR A 68 3.60 8.41 13.09
C TYR A 68 3.25 9.89 13.34
N PRO A 69 3.98 10.65 14.18
CA PRO A 69 3.54 11.95 14.68
C PRO A 69 3.31 13.00 13.59
N GLN A 70 4.11 12.99 12.52
CA GLN A 70 3.99 13.95 11.42
C GLN A 70 2.77 13.65 10.55
N ILE A 71 2.62 12.39 10.15
CA ILE A 71 1.50 11.94 9.32
C ILE A 71 0.18 12.13 10.07
N TYR A 72 0.15 11.72 11.35
CA TYR A 72 -1.00 11.89 12.24
C TYR A 72 -1.47 13.35 12.26
N LYS A 73 -0.55 14.30 12.43
CA LYS A 73 -0.87 15.73 12.48
C LYS A 73 -1.45 16.27 11.17
N ILE A 74 -0.93 15.80 10.03
CA ILE A 74 -1.44 16.20 8.71
C ILE A 74 -2.86 15.68 8.54
N ILE A 75 -3.10 14.39 8.82
CA ILE A 75 -4.43 13.79 8.67
C ILE A 75 -5.44 14.47 9.61
N GLU A 76 -5.09 14.69 10.87
CA GLU A 76 -5.97 15.34 11.86
C GLU A 76 -6.37 16.74 11.42
N LYS A 77 -5.42 17.55 10.93
CA LYS A 77 -5.67 18.90 10.38
C LYS A 77 -6.67 18.86 9.23
N ASN A 78 -6.53 17.90 8.32
CA ASN A 78 -7.41 17.77 7.15
C ASN A 78 -8.81 17.25 7.54
N ILE A 79 -8.89 16.32 8.51
CA ILE A 79 -10.19 15.93 9.09
C ILE A 79 -10.90 17.12 9.73
N ASP A 80 -10.18 18.01 10.42
CA ASP A 80 -10.76 19.23 11.00
C ASP A 80 -11.29 20.19 9.94
N ALA A 81 -10.56 20.38 8.85
CA ALA A 81 -10.98 21.22 7.73
C ALA A 81 -12.22 20.65 7.07
N PHE A 82 -12.23 19.35 6.78
CA PHE A 82 -13.36 18.61 6.22
C PHE A 82 -14.60 18.69 7.14
N SER A 83 -14.43 18.43 8.43
CA SER A 83 -15.48 18.52 9.45
C SER A 83 -16.16 19.90 9.46
N LYS A 84 -15.37 20.98 9.39
CA LYS A 84 -15.87 22.35 9.32
C LYS A 84 -16.60 22.65 8.01
N ARG A 85 -16.05 22.21 6.87
CA ARG A 85 -16.64 22.42 5.53
C ARG A 85 -18.03 21.81 5.41
N HIS A 86 -18.19 20.60 5.93
CA HIS A 86 -19.44 19.86 5.87
C HIS A 86 -20.33 20.03 7.12
N SER A 87 -19.93 20.86 8.07
CA SER A 87 -20.64 21.05 9.35
C SER A 87 -20.92 19.72 10.08
N LEU A 88 -19.92 18.82 10.07
CA LEU A 88 -19.98 17.50 10.69
C LEU A 88 -19.29 17.51 12.06
N PHE A 89 -19.82 16.77 13.00
CA PHE A 89 -19.12 16.43 14.23
C PHE A 89 -18.54 15.02 14.12
N ILE A 90 -17.23 14.93 13.88
CA ILE A 90 -16.51 13.65 13.81
C ILE A 90 -15.89 13.40 15.17
N SER A 91 -16.36 12.37 15.88
CA SER A 91 -15.86 12.00 17.21
C SER A 91 -14.40 11.52 17.15
N GLU A 92 -13.72 11.51 18.29
CA GLU A 92 -12.32 11.05 18.39
C GLU A 92 -12.14 9.61 17.89
N GLY A 93 -13.07 8.71 18.22
CA GLY A 93 -13.06 7.34 17.73
C GLY A 93 -13.18 7.22 16.21
N GLU A 94 -14.09 8.01 15.58
CA GLU A 94 -14.24 8.02 14.13
C GLU A 94 -13.00 8.60 13.43
N ARG A 95 -12.42 9.66 13.98
CA ARG A 95 -11.14 10.22 13.51
C ARG A 95 -10.05 9.15 13.53
N GLY A 96 -9.99 8.36 14.59
CA GLY A 96 -9.06 7.26 14.72
C GLY A 96 -9.17 6.24 13.61
N TYR A 97 -10.37 5.84 13.26
CA TYR A 97 -10.57 4.89 12.16
C TYR A 97 -10.19 5.48 10.80
N ILE A 98 -10.52 6.76 10.55
CA ILE A 98 -10.08 7.45 9.32
C ILE A 98 -8.54 7.45 9.25
N ILE A 99 -7.87 7.80 10.35
CA ILE A 99 -6.41 7.81 10.44
C ILE A 99 -5.83 6.42 10.17
N ILE A 100 -6.42 5.36 10.76
CA ILE A 100 -5.96 3.98 10.53
C ILE A 100 -6.06 3.58 9.07
N HIS A 101 -7.15 3.89 8.39
CA HIS A 101 -7.30 3.56 6.96
C HIS A 101 -6.25 4.23 6.10
N ILE A 102 -5.98 5.52 6.35
CA ILE A 102 -4.98 6.27 5.60
C ILE A 102 -3.55 5.78 5.92
N LEU A 103 -3.23 5.58 7.20
CA LEU A 103 -1.92 5.06 7.61
C LEU A 103 -1.64 3.68 7.02
N ALA A 104 -2.63 2.78 7.01
CA ALA A 104 -2.48 1.45 6.42
C ALA A 104 -2.10 1.55 4.94
N SER A 105 -2.80 2.37 4.16
CA SER A 105 -2.47 2.61 2.75
C SER A 105 -1.06 3.18 2.57
N LEU A 106 -0.67 4.17 3.38
CA LEU A 106 0.66 4.78 3.28
C LEU A 106 1.78 3.77 3.59
N VAL A 107 1.58 2.90 4.59
CA VAL A 107 2.53 1.82 4.93
C VAL A 107 2.60 0.80 3.81
N GLU A 108 1.45 0.37 3.26
CA GLU A 108 1.38 -0.55 2.12
C GLU A 108 2.12 0.01 0.89
N GLN A 109 1.90 1.29 0.54
CA GLN A 109 2.61 1.97 -0.54
C GLN A 109 4.12 2.05 -0.31
N GLU A 110 4.55 2.31 0.93
CA GLU A 110 5.98 2.35 1.27
C GLU A 110 6.62 0.97 1.17
N GLU A 111 5.91 -0.08 1.60
CA GLU A 111 6.38 -1.47 1.45
C GLU A 111 6.46 -1.87 -0.02
N GLU A 112 5.50 -1.47 -0.86
CA GLU A 112 5.54 -1.71 -2.31
C GLU A 112 6.69 -0.99 -2.99
N ASN A 113 6.92 0.28 -2.67
CA ASN A 113 8.05 1.05 -3.19
C ASN A 113 9.42 0.48 -2.78
N GLN A 114 9.48 -0.29 -1.71
CA GLN A 114 10.68 -0.96 -1.24
C GLN A 114 10.83 -2.40 -1.76
N ARG A 115 9.89 -2.90 -2.56
CA ARG A 115 10.01 -4.22 -3.18
C ARG A 115 11.08 -4.20 -4.26
N ILE A 116 11.94 -5.21 -4.21
CA ILE A 116 12.97 -5.47 -5.22
C ILE A 116 12.37 -6.45 -6.23
N ARG A 117 12.16 -6.01 -7.44
CA ARG A 117 11.67 -6.84 -8.55
C ARG A 117 12.81 -7.70 -9.07
N ALA A 118 12.74 -9.00 -8.85
CA ALA A 118 13.84 -9.89 -9.20
C ALA A 118 13.44 -10.92 -10.26
N ALA A 119 14.41 -11.20 -11.15
CA ALA A 119 14.36 -12.37 -12.02
C ALA A 119 15.18 -13.50 -11.42
N LEU A 120 14.69 -14.73 -11.55
CA LEU A 120 15.40 -15.94 -11.13
C LEU A 120 15.97 -16.66 -12.36
N LEU A 121 17.30 -16.75 -12.45
CA LEU A 121 18.02 -17.40 -13.53
C LEU A 121 18.57 -18.76 -13.06
N CYS A 122 18.12 -19.85 -13.68
CA CYS A 122 18.49 -21.19 -13.29
C CYS A 122 18.94 -22.05 -14.48
N MET A 123 19.89 -22.99 -14.25
CA MET A 123 20.26 -24.00 -15.26
C MET A 123 19.23 -25.12 -15.42
N SER A 124 18.52 -25.45 -14.37
CA SER A 124 17.68 -26.66 -14.30
C SER A 124 16.20 -26.32 -14.26
N GLY A 125 15.43 -27.28 -14.76
CA GLY A 125 14.00 -27.20 -15.06
C GLY A 125 13.06 -26.53 -14.05
N ILE A 126 11.84 -26.35 -14.50
CA ILE A 126 10.75 -25.56 -13.90
C ILE A 126 10.48 -25.91 -12.41
N GLY A 127 10.69 -27.16 -12.00
CA GLY A 127 10.40 -27.61 -10.62
C GLY A 127 11.34 -27.01 -9.57
N THR A 128 12.65 -27.06 -9.82
CA THR A 128 13.69 -26.55 -8.90
C THR A 128 13.63 -25.04 -8.79
N SER A 129 13.37 -24.38 -9.92
CA SER A 129 13.25 -22.91 -9.96
C SER A 129 12.06 -22.39 -9.16
N ARG A 130 10.91 -23.06 -9.26
CA ARG A 130 9.70 -22.74 -8.47
C ARG A 130 9.93 -22.92 -6.97
N MET A 131 10.60 -24.02 -6.59
CA MET A 131 10.94 -24.27 -5.19
C MET A 131 11.88 -23.20 -4.63
N LEU A 132 12.88 -22.80 -5.41
CA LEU A 132 13.81 -21.74 -5.04
C LEU A 132 13.10 -20.38 -4.91
N ALA A 133 12.22 -20.04 -5.86
CA ALA A 133 11.40 -18.84 -5.80
C ALA A 133 10.56 -18.78 -4.51
N GLN A 134 9.92 -19.89 -4.12
CA GLN A 134 9.17 -19.96 -2.87
C GLN A 134 10.05 -19.79 -1.62
N ARG A 135 11.28 -20.31 -1.63
CA ARG A 135 12.23 -20.12 -0.53
C ARG A 135 12.68 -18.66 -0.44
N VAL A 136 12.97 -18.01 -1.57
CA VAL A 136 13.32 -16.59 -1.64
C VAL A 136 12.16 -15.76 -1.07
N LYS A 137 10.94 -15.95 -1.56
CA LYS A 137 9.75 -15.24 -1.08
C LYS A 137 9.53 -15.39 0.42
N LYS A 138 9.71 -16.60 0.96
CA LYS A 138 9.54 -16.86 2.40
C LYS A 138 10.62 -16.19 3.26
N ARG A 139 11.86 -16.13 2.78
CA ARG A 139 13.00 -15.63 3.57
C ARG A 139 13.25 -14.15 3.38
N PHE A 140 12.88 -13.61 2.23
CA PHE A 140 13.09 -12.23 1.83
C PHE A 140 11.79 -11.64 1.28
N PRO A 141 10.83 -11.25 2.14
CA PRO A 141 9.49 -10.79 1.71
C PRO A 141 9.53 -9.58 0.76
N ARG A 142 10.58 -8.77 0.83
CA ARG A 142 10.79 -7.60 -0.04
C ARG A 142 11.27 -7.96 -1.45
N ILE A 143 11.68 -9.22 -1.71
CA ILE A 143 12.08 -9.67 -3.03
C ILE A 143 10.88 -10.33 -3.72
N GLU A 144 10.38 -9.69 -4.74
CA GLU A 144 9.33 -10.22 -5.60
C GLU A 144 9.94 -10.91 -6.82
N ILE A 145 9.76 -12.22 -6.94
CA ILE A 145 10.19 -12.96 -8.14
C ILE A 145 9.12 -12.77 -9.22
N VAL A 146 9.36 -11.84 -10.13
CA VAL A 146 8.43 -11.51 -11.23
C VAL A 146 8.68 -12.37 -12.47
N LYS A 147 9.89 -12.92 -12.60
CA LYS A 147 10.27 -13.75 -13.75
C LYS A 147 11.16 -14.90 -13.35
N ILE A 148 10.94 -16.06 -13.98
CA ILE A 148 11.83 -17.23 -13.89
C ILE A 148 12.23 -17.59 -15.30
N CYS A 149 13.53 -17.65 -15.58
CA CYS A 149 14.07 -18.01 -16.89
C CYS A 149 15.18 -19.05 -16.78
N SER A 150 15.37 -19.78 -17.87
CA SER A 150 16.54 -20.65 -18.02
C SER A 150 17.73 -19.83 -18.51
N ALA A 151 18.96 -20.34 -18.27
CA ALA A 151 20.16 -19.70 -18.80
C ALA A 151 20.20 -19.68 -20.34
N ALA A 152 19.48 -20.61 -21.00
CA ALA A 152 19.38 -20.67 -22.45
C ALA A 152 18.44 -19.61 -23.04
N ASP A 153 17.39 -19.24 -22.28
CA ASP A 153 16.37 -18.28 -22.73
C ASP A 153 16.61 -16.87 -22.18
N PHE A 154 17.72 -16.68 -21.50
CA PHE A 154 18.04 -15.40 -20.87
C PHE A 154 18.39 -14.33 -21.93
N GLN A 155 17.71 -13.19 -21.85
CA GLN A 155 17.99 -11.99 -22.64
C GLN A 155 17.92 -10.78 -21.72
N GLU A 156 19.03 -10.04 -21.62
CA GLU A 156 19.13 -8.89 -20.71
C GLU A 156 18.17 -7.78 -21.08
N GLU A 157 17.97 -7.51 -22.37
CA GLU A 157 17.04 -6.49 -22.85
C GLU A 157 15.61 -6.74 -22.38
N THR A 158 15.22 -8.00 -22.29
CA THR A 158 13.90 -8.37 -21.78
C THR A 158 13.78 -8.12 -20.27
N MET A 159 14.88 -8.30 -19.52
CA MET A 159 14.89 -8.01 -18.08
C MET A 159 14.79 -6.50 -17.81
N LEU A 160 15.48 -5.70 -18.62
CA LEU A 160 15.40 -4.23 -18.54
C LEU A 160 13.98 -3.74 -18.90
N ALA A 161 13.36 -4.32 -19.92
CA ALA A 161 12.00 -3.98 -20.32
C ALA A 161 10.93 -4.36 -19.27
N ASP A 162 11.23 -5.35 -18.43
CA ASP A 162 10.34 -5.82 -17.35
C ASP A 162 10.61 -5.10 -16.01
N ASP A 163 11.42 -4.04 -15.98
CA ASP A 163 11.82 -3.29 -14.78
C ASP A 163 12.38 -4.20 -13.67
N ILE A 164 13.35 -5.05 -14.01
CA ILE A 164 14.01 -5.95 -13.08
C ILE A 164 15.17 -5.21 -12.38
N ASP A 165 15.12 -5.15 -11.05
CA ASP A 165 16.13 -4.50 -10.20
C ASP A 165 17.29 -5.44 -9.86
N LEU A 166 17.03 -6.77 -9.84
CA LEU A 166 17.99 -7.78 -9.38
C LEU A 166 17.82 -9.10 -10.14
N ILE A 167 18.92 -9.71 -10.50
CA ILE A 167 18.94 -11.09 -11.01
C ILE A 167 19.49 -12.01 -9.93
N LEU A 168 18.67 -12.96 -9.48
CA LEU A 168 19.09 -14.06 -8.63
C LEU A 168 19.51 -15.22 -9.53
N SER A 169 20.81 -15.55 -9.58
CA SER A 169 21.32 -16.55 -10.50
C SER A 169 21.90 -17.76 -9.78
N THR A 170 21.59 -18.96 -10.24
CA THR A 170 22.25 -20.20 -9.84
C THR A 170 23.41 -20.58 -10.76
N VAL A 171 23.65 -19.78 -11.79
CA VAL A 171 24.74 -19.94 -12.76
C VAL A 171 25.62 -18.70 -12.79
N LYS A 172 26.88 -18.88 -13.17
CA LYS A 172 27.76 -17.75 -13.43
C LYS A 172 27.32 -17.07 -14.72
N THR A 173 27.13 -15.77 -14.67
CA THR A 173 26.84 -14.92 -15.82
C THR A 173 28.05 -14.06 -16.14
N GLU A 174 28.13 -13.58 -17.36
CA GLU A 174 28.99 -12.43 -17.68
C GLU A 174 28.47 -11.18 -16.97
N PRO A 175 29.28 -10.13 -16.84
CA PRO A 175 28.83 -8.87 -16.28
C PRO A 175 27.60 -8.33 -17.02
N LEU A 176 26.55 -7.98 -16.29
CA LEU A 176 25.32 -7.43 -16.80
C LEU A 176 25.14 -6.01 -16.27
N SER A 177 24.26 -5.22 -16.90
CA SER A 177 23.88 -3.89 -16.41
C SER A 177 22.98 -3.96 -15.17
N ILE A 178 22.18 -5.04 -15.04
CA ILE A 178 21.38 -5.33 -13.85
C ILE A 178 22.25 -6.05 -12.82
N PRO A 179 22.20 -5.67 -11.53
CA PRO A 179 22.91 -6.37 -10.46
C PRO A 179 22.58 -7.87 -10.43
N VAL A 180 23.63 -8.72 -10.34
CA VAL A 180 23.46 -10.17 -10.25
C VAL A 180 23.93 -10.67 -8.89
N LEU A 181 23.06 -11.38 -8.18
CA LEU A 181 23.41 -12.10 -6.97
C LEU A 181 23.44 -13.60 -7.25
N PHE A 182 24.63 -14.20 -7.11
CA PHE A 182 24.78 -15.65 -7.22
C PHE A 182 24.22 -16.33 -5.96
N ILE A 183 23.30 -17.28 -6.15
CA ILE A 183 22.67 -18.01 -5.07
C ILE A 183 22.84 -19.52 -5.26
N SER A 184 23.03 -20.24 -4.16
CA SER A 184 23.08 -21.71 -4.21
C SER A 184 21.68 -22.28 -4.50
N PRO A 185 21.53 -23.25 -5.40
CA PRO A 185 20.26 -23.88 -5.67
C PRO A 185 19.73 -24.70 -4.48
N MET A 186 20.58 -25.06 -3.52
CA MET A 186 20.23 -25.76 -2.26
C MET A 186 21.14 -25.35 -1.11
#